data_cf15674fc5932fad8d219c27280c2607
#
_entry.id   cf15674fc5932fad8d219c27280c2607
#
_cell.length_a   1.000
_cell.length_b   1.000
_cell.length_c   1.000
_cell.angle_alpha   90.00
_cell.angle_beta   90.00
_cell.angle_gamma   90.00
#
_symmetry.space_group_name_H-M   'P 1'
#
loop_
_entity.id
_entity.type
_entity.pdbx_description
1 polymer ?
#
loop_
_entity_poly.entity_id
_entity_poly.type
_entity_poly.pdbx_seq_one_letter_code
_entity_poly.pdbx_strand_id
1 'polypeptide(L)'
;MQYFQTRFLTEANEFIASLDPKVAKKVLYTVDLAEQTNDPKLFKKLQRGIWEFRVLCGGRQIRLLAFWDKTDRKETLVFATHGFIKKVDKVPANEIERALKIRIKYFENKPKK
;
A
#
# COMPACT_ATOMS: atom_id res chain seq x y z
N MET A 1 15.43 -8.79 -9.76
CA MET A 1 15.80 -8.31 -8.43
C MET A 1 14.57 -7.78 -7.73
N GLN A 2 14.39 -8.14 -6.47
CA GLN A 2 13.26 -7.66 -5.67
C GLN A 2 13.74 -6.56 -4.74
N TYR A 3 13.11 -5.40 -4.79
CA TYR A 3 13.50 -4.24 -3.97
C TYR A 3 12.87 -4.24 -2.58
N PHE A 4 11.69 -4.86 -2.44
CA PHE A 4 11.01 -4.97 -1.16
C PHE A 4 9.97 -6.08 -1.23
N GLN A 5 9.44 -6.47 -0.08
CA GLN A 5 8.31 -7.40 0.03
C GLN A 5 7.11 -6.65 0.59
N THR A 6 5.93 -7.01 0.13
CA THR A 6 4.69 -6.38 0.57
C THR A 6 3.84 -7.38 1.35
N ARG A 7 3.31 -6.92 2.48
CA ARG A 7 2.31 -7.63 3.26
C ARG A 7 1.04 -6.79 3.29
N PHE A 8 -0.10 -7.44 3.33
CA PHE A 8 -1.39 -6.75 3.33
C PHE A 8 -2.02 -6.87 4.70
N LEU A 9 -2.27 -5.73 5.35
CA LEU A 9 -2.98 -5.72 6.61
C LEU A 9 -4.46 -5.96 6.36
N THR A 10 -5.23 -6.17 7.43
CA THR A 10 -6.63 -6.59 7.32
C THR A 10 -7.45 -5.71 6.40
N GLU A 11 -7.36 -4.39 6.58
CA GLU A 11 -8.18 -3.46 5.77
C GLU A 11 -7.76 -3.46 4.31
N ALA A 12 -6.47 -3.67 4.01
CA ALA A 12 -6.01 -3.80 2.63
C ALA A 12 -6.58 -5.06 1.99
N ASN A 13 -6.53 -6.18 2.71
CA ASN A 13 -7.13 -7.43 2.22
C ASN A 13 -8.62 -7.30 1.98
N GLU A 14 -9.33 -6.64 2.89
CA GLU A 14 -10.77 -6.42 2.75
C GLU A 14 -11.09 -5.57 1.52
N PHE A 15 -10.30 -4.53 1.30
CA PHE A 15 -10.47 -3.69 0.12
C PHE A 15 -10.30 -4.51 -1.17
N ILE A 16 -9.21 -5.29 -1.25
CA ILE A 16 -8.93 -6.10 -2.45
C ILE A 16 -10.04 -7.14 -2.67
N ALA A 17 -10.51 -7.75 -1.59
CA ALA A 17 -11.59 -8.75 -1.66
C ALA A 17 -12.91 -8.13 -2.14
N SER A 18 -13.11 -6.84 -1.93
CA SER A 18 -14.33 -6.14 -2.35
C SER A 18 -14.33 -5.76 -3.84
N LEU A 19 -13.17 -5.86 -4.49
CA LEU A 19 -13.05 -5.47 -5.89
C LEU A 19 -13.51 -6.57 -6.84
N ASP A 20 -13.89 -6.17 -8.06
CA ASP A 20 -14.11 -7.11 -9.14
C ASP A 20 -12.85 -7.96 -9.32
N PRO A 21 -12.97 -9.29 -9.58
CA PRO A 21 -11.79 -10.16 -9.70
C PRO A 21 -10.74 -9.67 -10.70
N LYS A 22 -11.12 -9.08 -11.81
CA LYS A 22 -10.16 -8.53 -12.77
C LYS A 22 -9.40 -7.36 -12.18
N VAL A 23 -10.09 -6.50 -11.43
CA VAL A 23 -9.48 -5.33 -10.80
C VAL A 23 -8.55 -5.77 -9.67
N ALA A 24 -9.00 -6.69 -8.84
CA ALA A 24 -8.18 -7.25 -7.76
C ALA A 24 -6.88 -7.84 -8.32
N LYS A 25 -6.98 -8.59 -9.41
CA LYS A 25 -5.82 -9.19 -10.06
C LYS A 25 -4.85 -8.11 -10.55
N LYS A 26 -5.37 -7.02 -11.11
CA LYS A 26 -4.55 -5.90 -11.57
C LYS A 26 -3.82 -5.23 -10.41
N VAL A 27 -4.50 -5.06 -9.27
CA VAL A 27 -3.88 -4.49 -8.07
C VAL A 27 -2.71 -5.37 -7.61
N LEU A 28 -2.93 -6.67 -7.48
CA LEU A 28 -1.90 -7.60 -7.05
C LEU A 28 -0.72 -7.65 -8.02
N TYR A 29 -1.01 -7.66 -9.32
CA TYR A 29 0.02 -7.62 -10.36
C TYR A 29 0.86 -6.34 -10.25
N THR A 30 0.20 -5.20 -10.03
CA THR A 30 0.90 -3.91 -9.93
C THR A 30 1.81 -3.86 -8.70
N VAL A 31 1.36 -4.41 -7.57
CA VAL A 31 2.18 -4.50 -6.36
C VAL A 31 3.42 -5.36 -6.65
N ASP A 32 3.23 -6.52 -7.28
CA ASP A 32 4.33 -7.42 -7.63
C ASP A 32 5.33 -6.72 -8.54
N LEU A 33 4.85 -6.02 -9.56
CA LEU A 33 5.69 -5.29 -10.49
C LEU A 33 6.46 -4.17 -9.79
N ALA A 34 5.81 -3.47 -8.86
CA ALA A 34 6.45 -2.40 -8.09
C ALA A 34 7.61 -2.95 -7.26
N GLU A 35 7.43 -4.13 -6.66
CA GLU A 35 8.49 -4.79 -5.89
C GLU A 35 9.72 -5.09 -6.75
N GLN A 36 9.51 -5.39 -8.02
CA GLN A 36 10.59 -5.78 -8.91
C GLN A 36 11.25 -4.63 -9.65
N THR A 37 10.55 -3.52 -9.82
CA THR A 37 11.04 -2.40 -10.64
C THR A 37 11.38 -1.15 -9.83
N ASN A 38 10.79 -1.01 -8.64
CA ASN A 38 10.93 0.20 -7.82
C ASN A 38 10.59 1.48 -8.60
N ASP A 39 9.59 1.37 -9.49
CA ASP A 39 9.18 2.46 -10.38
C ASP A 39 8.27 3.44 -9.63
N PRO A 40 8.64 4.74 -9.55
CA PRO A 40 7.78 5.72 -8.86
C PRO A 40 6.42 5.94 -9.52
N LYS A 41 6.23 5.49 -10.74
CA LYS A 41 4.91 5.50 -11.37
C LYS A 41 3.97 4.49 -10.73
N LEU A 42 4.53 3.45 -10.09
CA LEU A 42 3.76 2.37 -9.46
C LEU A 42 3.73 2.48 -7.94
N PHE A 43 4.81 3.01 -7.34
CA PHE A 43 4.95 3.08 -5.89
C PHE A 43 5.69 4.36 -5.53
N LYS A 44 4.99 5.29 -4.90
CA LYS A 44 5.46 6.65 -4.69
C LYS A 44 5.31 7.10 -3.24
N LYS A 45 6.32 7.81 -2.74
CA LYS A 45 6.26 8.41 -1.42
C LYS A 45 5.32 9.61 -1.43
N LEU A 46 4.47 9.68 -0.42
CA LEU A 46 3.56 10.81 -0.22
C LEU A 46 4.13 11.73 0.86
N GLN A 47 3.62 11.62 2.08
CA GLN A 47 4.07 12.45 3.19
C GLN A 47 3.99 11.66 4.48
N ARG A 48 4.72 12.10 5.51
CA ARG A 48 4.70 11.53 6.87
C ARG A 48 5.02 10.04 6.87
N GLY A 49 5.85 9.59 5.93
CA GLY A 49 6.26 8.19 5.84
C GLY A 49 5.23 7.27 5.18
N ILE A 50 4.16 7.82 4.65
CA ILE A 50 3.15 7.03 3.93
C ILE A 50 3.46 7.06 2.44
N TRP A 51 3.34 5.89 1.82
CA TRP A 51 3.55 5.66 0.39
C TRP A 51 2.26 5.19 -0.25
N GLU A 52 2.20 5.21 -1.58
CA GLU A 52 1.04 4.73 -2.31
C GLU A 52 1.45 3.80 -3.45
N PHE A 53 0.74 2.68 -3.58
CA PHE A 53 0.74 1.90 -4.82
C PHE A 53 -0.31 2.53 -5.74
N ARG A 54 0.08 2.73 -7.00
CA ARG A 54 -0.75 3.43 -7.99
C ARG A 54 -1.21 2.46 -9.06
N VAL A 55 -2.50 2.21 -9.10
CA VAL A 55 -3.10 1.25 -10.04
C VAL A 55 -4.12 1.97 -10.91
N LEU A 56 -4.00 1.82 -12.21
CA LEU A 56 -4.98 2.35 -13.16
C LEU A 56 -5.66 1.16 -13.82
N CYS A 57 -6.97 1.08 -13.69
CA CYS A 57 -7.73 -0.03 -14.23
C CYS A 57 -9.14 0.43 -14.60
N GLY A 58 -9.52 0.26 -15.88
CA GLY A 58 -10.84 0.64 -16.36
C GLY A 58 -11.15 2.12 -16.17
N GLY A 59 -10.16 2.98 -16.32
CA GLY A 59 -10.32 4.42 -16.13
C GLY A 59 -10.38 4.86 -14.68
N ARG A 60 -10.30 3.92 -13.73
CA ARG A 60 -10.33 4.22 -12.30
C ARG A 60 -8.92 4.27 -11.76
N GLN A 61 -8.66 5.26 -10.92
CA GLN A 61 -7.39 5.36 -10.20
C GLN A 61 -7.55 4.74 -8.83
N ILE A 62 -6.93 3.59 -8.65
CA ILE A 62 -6.98 2.86 -7.39
C ILE A 62 -5.68 3.12 -6.66
N ARG A 63 -5.77 3.38 -5.36
CA ARG A 63 -4.62 3.61 -4.50
C ARG A 63 -4.63 2.65 -3.34
N LEU A 64 -3.46 2.14 -3.02
CA LEU A 64 -3.26 1.30 -1.85
C LEU A 64 -2.18 1.99 -1.04
N LEU A 65 -2.51 2.49 0.15
CA LEU A 65 -1.53 3.19 0.97
C LEU A 65 -0.70 2.20 1.78
N ALA A 66 0.52 2.61 2.11
CA ALA A 66 1.48 1.69 2.70
C ALA A 66 2.52 2.42 3.52
N PHE A 67 3.22 1.67 4.38
CA PHE A 67 4.36 2.18 5.12
C PHE A 67 5.45 1.11 5.18
N TRP A 68 6.66 1.54 5.49
CA TRP A 68 7.80 0.64 5.62
C TRP A 68 7.96 0.21 7.07
N ASP A 69 8.24 -1.08 7.27
CA ASP A 69 8.69 -1.59 8.56
C ASP A 69 10.16 -1.98 8.40
N LYS A 70 11.03 -1.16 8.96
CA LYS A 70 12.48 -1.35 8.87
C LYS A 70 13.09 -1.88 10.16
N THR A 71 12.26 -2.45 11.04
CA THR A 71 12.76 -2.98 12.33
C THR A 71 13.58 -4.24 12.14
N ASP A 72 13.32 -5.02 11.08
CA ASP A 72 14.16 -6.13 10.69
C ASP A 72 15.12 -5.64 9.60
N ARG A 73 16.42 -5.63 9.91
CA ARG A 73 17.43 -5.10 9.00
C ARG A 73 17.77 -6.00 7.83
N LYS A 74 17.32 -7.25 7.84
CA LYS A 74 17.64 -8.23 6.80
C LYS A 74 16.78 -8.07 5.56
N GLU A 75 15.54 -7.64 5.73
CA GLU A 75 14.59 -7.47 4.63
C GLU A 75 13.90 -6.14 4.75
N THR A 76 13.53 -5.59 3.61
CA THR A 76 12.74 -4.37 3.58
C THR A 76 11.28 -4.77 3.37
N LEU A 77 10.46 -4.51 4.37
CA LEU A 77 9.05 -4.87 4.37
C LEU A 77 8.17 -3.65 4.22
N VAL A 78 7.18 -3.78 3.36
CA VAL A 78 6.15 -2.75 3.14
C VAL A 78 4.82 -3.35 3.54
N PHE A 79 4.07 -2.62 4.37
CA PHE A 79 2.74 -3.05 4.81
C PHE A 79 1.68 -2.15 4.18
N ALA A 80 0.82 -2.73 3.36
CA ALA A 80 -0.32 -2.02 2.81
C ALA A 80 -1.39 -1.88 3.88
N THR A 81 -1.85 -0.66 4.11
CA THR A 81 -2.80 -0.34 5.17
C THR A 81 -4.24 -0.54 4.71
N HIS A 82 -4.61 0.14 3.64
CA HIS A 82 -5.97 0.08 3.09
C HIS A 82 -5.93 0.64 1.67
N GLY A 83 -7.03 0.46 0.96
CA GLY A 83 -7.15 0.98 -0.41
C GLY A 83 -8.39 1.83 -0.58
N PHE A 84 -8.41 2.60 -1.64
CA PHE A 84 -9.55 3.43 -2.01
C PHE A 84 -9.48 3.77 -3.49
N ILE A 85 -10.61 4.21 -4.05
CA ILE A 85 -10.69 4.70 -5.42
C ILE A 85 -10.50 6.21 -5.37
N LYS A 86 -9.45 6.70 -6.03
CA LYS A 86 -9.12 8.12 -6.03
C LYS A 86 -10.00 8.86 -7.02
N LYS A 87 -10.71 9.88 -6.55
CA LYS A 87 -11.65 10.67 -7.37
C LYS A 87 -11.22 12.13 -7.56
N VAL A 88 -10.14 12.53 -6.90
CA VAL A 88 -9.62 13.90 -6.96
C VAL A 88 -8.14 13.86 -7.27
N ASP A 89 -7.55 15.00 -7.61
CA ASP A 89 -6.14 15.05 -8.05
C ASP A 89 -5.15 14.62 -6.99
N LYS A 90 -5.42 14.92 -5.74
CA LYS A 90 -4.53 14.59 -4.62
C LYS A 90 -5.11 13.48 -3.78
N VAL A 91 -4.24 12.72 -3.13
CA VAL A 91 -4.69 11.77 -2.11
C VAL A 91 -5.30 12.57 -0.97
N PRO A 92 -6.58 12.30 -0.61
CA PRO A 92 -7.23 13.05 0.47
C PRO A 92 -6.49 12.90 1.80
N ALA A 93 -6.42 14.00 2.56
CA ALA A 93 -5.73 14.00 3.84
C ALA A 93 -6.29 12.97 4.82
N ASN A 94 -7.61 12.74 4.80
CA ASN A 94 -8.23 11.75 5.67
C ASN A 94 -7.77 10.32 5.37
N GLU A 95 -7.41 10.02 4.13
CA GLU A 95 -6.87 8.70 3.80
C GLU A 95 -5.46 8.54 4.37
N ILE A 96 -4.65 9.58 4.31
CA ILE A 96 -3.31 9.56 4.91
C ILE A 96 -3.43 9.40 6.42
N GLU A 97 -4.35 10.13 7.06
CA GLU A 97 -4.60 10.01 8.50
C GLU A 97 -5.01 8.59 8.89
N ARG A 98 -5.87 7.96 8.07
CA ARG A 98 -6.28 6.58 8.30
C ARG A 98 -5.08 5.62 8.25
N ALA A 99 -4.22 5.80 7.24
CA ALA A 99 -3.01 4.98 7.11
C ALA A 99 -2.08 5.17 8.33
N LEU A 100 -1.96 6.40 8.82
CA LEU A 100 -1.13 6.69 10.00
C LEU A 100 -1.67 6.00 11.24
N LYS A 101 -2.98 5.99 11.43
CA LYS A 101 -3.60 5.30 12.56
C LYS A 101 -3.38 3.80 12.49
N ILE A 102 -3.50 3.23 11.29
CA ILE A 102 -3.26 1.80 11.08
C ILE A 102 -1.79 1.48 11.37
N ARG A 103 -0.87 2.34 10.96
CA ARG A 103 0.56 2.17 11.21
C ARG A 103 0.87 2.19 12.70
N ILE A 104 0.31 3.15 13.43
CA ILE A 104 0.51 3.24 14.88
C ILE A 104 0.06 1.95 15.54
N LYS A 105 -1.13 1.49 15.21
CA LYS A 105 -1.69 0.26 15.78
C LYS A 105 -0.83 -0.97 15.44
N TYR A 106 -0.33 -1.03 14.22
CA TYR A 106 0.56 -2.11 13.80
C TYR A 106 1.79 -2.19 14.70
N PHE A 107 2.48 -1.06 14.92
CA PHE A 107 3.69 -1.06 15.73
C PHE A 107 3.40 -1.26 17.21
N GLU A 108 2.26 -0.80 17.72
CA GLU A 108 1.85 -1.05 19.10
C GLU A 108 1.63 -2.54 19.37
N ASN A 109 1.09 -3.26 18.39
CA ASN A 109 0.77 -4.68 18.51
C ASN A 109 1.94 -5.59 18.12
N LYS A 110 3.02 -5.04 17.61
CA LYS A 110 4.15 -5.83 17.19
C LYS A 110 4.92 -6.33 18.41
N PRO A 111 5.22 -7.65 18.46
CA PRO A 111 5.98 -8.20 19.58
C PRO A 111 7.35 -7.52 19.68
N LYS A 112 7.72 -7.18 20.91
CA LYS A 112 9.07 -6.67 21.19
C LYS A 112 10.00 -7.85 21.35
N LYS A 113 11.15 -7.75 20.74
CA LYS A 113 12.21 -8.76 20.92
C LYS A 113 13.10 -8.41 22.10
#